data_aac71d2345fe57f73a3010c82af990c5
#
_entry.id   aac71d2345fe57f73a3010c82af990c5
#
_cell.length_a   1.000
_cell.length_b   1.000
_cell.length_c   1.000
_cell.angle_alpha   90.00
_cell.angle_beta   90.00
_cell.angle_gamma   90.00
#
_symmetry.space_group_name_H-M   'P 1'
#
loop_
_entity.id
_entity.type
_entity.pdbx_description
1 polymer ?
#
loop_
_entity_poly.entity_id
_entity_poly.type
_entity_poly.pdbx_seq_one_letter_code
_entity_poly.pdbx_strand_id
1 'polypeptide(L)'
;MRKLKRQVKDLRAQLDGTGVASVSPLAPKGGFPEIAPVRGVRLATAAGGVRHANRTDLMLAELSPGTSIAGVFTRSSTRSASVLDCQEKIGGDSTAGAAIIVNSGNANAFTGSDGQRAVSAITGLVADTLDVPESRVFSCSTGVIGEPLPYDRITSRLTELKAGLAVGGFESAARAIMTTDTFPKGAFREILVAGKRVRIAGIAKGSGMVAPDMATMLAFIFTDARIRQSALQEMLSQRIGPTFNSITVDSDTSTSDTLLLAATGQCGTDASTDREFGKALQYVMADLALQVVRDGEGATKLIEIRVTGARDDTDARRVAMAIGNSPLVKTAMAGGDPNWGRIVMAVGKSGAEADRDTLSIRLGDIQVAENGWVSPTYRDKDGVDYLQGDEIEIHVDLGVGQGVANVWSCDLTPGYISINASYRS
;
A
#
# COMPACT_ATOMS: atom_id res chain seq x y z
N MET A 1 -27.70 34.10 -3.38
CA MET A 1 -28.62 33.07 -3.84
C MET A 1 -28.11 32.21 -5.02
N ARG A 2 -27.62 32.77 -6.15
CA ARG A 2 -27.12 31.99 -7.29
C ARG A 2 -25.89 31.10 -6.95
N LYS A 3 -24.92 31.61 -6.14
CA LYS A 3 -23.74 30.89 -5.71
C LYS A 3 -24.08 29.69 -4.82
N LEU A 4 -25.04 29.88 -3.90
CA LEU A 4 -25.54 28.82 -3.01
C LEU A 4 -26.30 27.73 -3.78
N LYS A 5 -27.10 28.10 -4.78
CA LYS A 5 -27.79 27.13 -5.64
C LYS A 5 -26.82 26.31 -6.49
N ARG A 6 -25.71 26.91 -6.92
CA ARG A 6 -24.65 26.21 -7.66
C ARG A 6 -23.91 25.23 -6.73
N GLN A 7 -23.54 25.64 -5.52
CA GLN A 7 -22.93 24.76 -4.52
C GLN A 7 -23.83 23.60 -4.11
N VAL A 8 -25.14 23.85 -3.94
CA VAL A 8 -26.12 22.78 -3.65
C VAL A 8 -26.29 21.84 -4.84
N LYS A 9 -26.22 22.34 -6.08
CA LYS A 9 -26.28 21.50 -7.28
C LYS A 9 -25.00 20.65 -7.41
N ASP A 10 -23.83 21.22 -7.14
CA ASP A 10 -22.55 20.52 -7.21
C ASP A 10 -22.45 19.47 -6.09
N LEU A 11 -22.95 19.78 -4.87
CA LEU A 11 -23.06 18.83 -3.77
C LEU A 11 -24.06 17.69 -4.04
N ARG A 12 -25.19 18.01 -4.70
CA ARG A 12 -26.16 16.97 -5.12
C ARG A 12 -25.59 16.07 -6.21
N ALA A 13 -24.88 16.62 -7.20
CA ALA A 13 -24.21 15.83 -8.22
C ALA A 13 -23.12 14.91 -7.63
N GLN A 14 -22.46 15.32 -6.54
CA GLN A 14 -21.55 14.49 -5.76
C GLN A 14 -22.29 13.40 -4.96
N LEU A 15 -23.51 13.67 -4.50
CA LEU A 15 -24.35 12.72 -3.77
C LEU A 15 -25.06 11.71 -4.69
N ASP A 16 -25.37 12.10 -5.93
CA ASP A 16 -26.13 11.27 -6.88
C ASP A 16 -25.27 10.19 -7.59
N GLY A 17 -24.02 9.98 -7.18
CA GLY A 17 -23.20 8.82 -7.58
C GLY A 17 -22.88 8.69 -9.07
N THR A 18 -23.15 9.71 -9.89
CA THR A 18 -22.83 9.73 -11.32
C THR A 18 -21.50 10.39 -11.65
N GLY A 19 -20.74 10.79 -10.62
CA GLY A 19 -19.40 11.35 -10.77
C GLY A 19 -18.36 10.24 -10.85
N VAL A 20 -17.60 10.20 -11.93
CA VAL A 20 -16.27 9.55 -11.94
C VAL A 20 -15.54 10.04 -10.69
N ALA A 21 -15.12 9.12 -9.81
CA ALA A 21 -14.39 9.46 -8.61
C ALA A 21 -13.23 10.40 -9.01
N SER A 22 -13.20 11.60 -8.45
CA SER A 22 -12.15 12.55 -8.77
C SER A 22 -10.81 11.99 -8.29
N VAL A 23 -9.77 12.10 -9.12
CA VAL A 23 -8.41 11.70 -8.74
C VAL A 23 -8.03 12.46 -7.45
N SER A 24 -7.40 11.77 -6.52
CA SER A 24 -6.91 12.36 -5.26
C SER A 24 -6.11 13.65 -5.54
N PRO A 25 -6.36 14.74 -4.80
CA PRO A 25 -5.57 15.98 -4.95
C PRO A 25 -4.09 15.79 -4.60
N LEU A 26 -3.77 14.71 -3.88
CA LEU A 26 -2.40 14.35 -3.50
C LEU A 26 -1.71 13.41 -4.51
N ALA A 27 -2.37 13.06 -5.60
CA ALA A 27 -1.80 12.22 -6.64
C ALA A 27 -0.51 12.84 -7.22
N PRO A 28 0.48 12.02 -7.58
CA PRO A 28 1.71 12.52 -8.21
C PRO A 28 1.40 13.37 -9.45
N LYS A 29 1.89 14.59 -9.48
CA LYS A 29 1.64 15.55 -10.60
C LYS A 29 2.15 15.05 -11.95
N GLY A 30 3.17 14.17 -11.95
CA GLY A 30 3.71 13.53 -13.15
C GLY A 30 2.90 12.33 -13.67
N GLY A 31 1.84 11.93 -12.99
CA GLY A 31 1.09 10.72 -13.30
C GLY A 31 1.86 9.43 -12.99
N PHE A 32 1.54 8.34 -13.70
CA PHE A 32 2.23 7.07 -13.54
C PHE A 32 3.68 7.18 -14.06
N PRO A 33 4.69 6.70 -13.29
CA PRO A 33 6.08 6.83 -13.71
C PRO A 33 6.41 5.99 -14.95
N GLU A 34 7.36 6.44 -15.75
CA GLU A 34 7.91 5.60 -16.81
C GLU A 34 8.71 4.46 -16.19
N ILE A 35 8.24 3.22 -16.40
CA ILE A 35 8.86 2.01 -15.88
C ILE A 35 9.47 1.24 -17.04
N ALA A 36 10.80 1.18 -17.08
CA ALA A 36 11.51 0.36 -18.07
C ALA A 36 11.24 -1.14 -17.80
N PRO A 37 11.13 -1.97 -18.86
CA PRO A 37 10.91 -3.40 -18.72
C PRO A 37 11.94 -4.06 -17.79
N VAL A 38 11.47 -4.91 -16.86
CA VAL A 38 12.31 -5.78 -16.04
C VAL A 38 12.52 -7.10 -16.78
N ARG A 39 13.77 -7.50 -16.98
CA ARG A 39 14.08 -8.72 -17.72
C ARG A 39 13.52 -9.95 -17.00
N GLY A 40 12.91 -10.85 -17.76
CA GLY A 40 12.30 -12.06 -17.21
C GLY A 40 10.91 -11.87 -16.63
N VAL A 41 10.29 -10.69 -16.80
CA VAL A 41 8.91 -10.39 -16.44
C VAL A 41 8.11 -10.07 -17.68
N ARG A 42 6.98 -10.77 -17.86
CA ARG A 42 5.94 -10.44 -18.86
C ARG A 42 4.62 -10.23 -18.13
N LEU A 43 3.87 -9.22 -18.54
CA LEU A 43 2.59 -8.84 -17.91
C LEU A 43 1.49 -8.89 -18.97
N ALA A 44 0.29 -9.30 -18.53
CA ALA A 44 -0.95 -9.20 -19.29
C ALA A 44 -2.10 -8.77 -18.38
N THR A 45 -3.11 -8.16 -18.96
CA THR A 45 -4.34 -7.78 -18.26
C THR A 45 -5.55 -8.13 -19.12
N ALA A 46 -6.66 -8.44 -18.48
CA ALA A 46 -7.94 -8.72 -19.15
C ALA A 46 -9.13 -8.22 -18.33
N ALA A 47 -10.27 -8.08 -18.99
CA ALA A 47 -11.54 -7.83 -18.35
C ALA A 47 -12.23 -9.17 -18.06
N GLY A 48 -12.12 -9.66 -16.81
CA GLY A 48 -12.76 -10.89 -16.36
C GLY A 48 -14.24 -10.67 -16.03
N GLY A 49 -14.61 -9.45 -15.66
CA GLY A 49 -15.95 -9.12 -15.16
C GLY A 49 -16.23 -9.78 -13.81
N VAL A 50 -15.21 -9.89 -12.95
CA VAL A 50 -15.32 -10.52 -11.63
C VAL A 50 -16.45 -9.88 -10.82
N ARG A 51 -16.56 -8.56 -10.85
CA ARG A 51 -17.63 -7.80 -10.22
C ARG A 51 -18.37 -6.89 -11.21
N HIS A 52 -17.63 -6.12 -12.01
CA HIS A 52 -18.19 -5.14 -12.94
C HIS A 52 -17.87 -5.53 -14.37
N ALA A 53 -18.87 -5.64 -15.23
CA ALA A 53 -18.66 -5.89 -16.65
C ALA A 53 -17.80 -4.77 -17.28
N ASN A 54 -16.95 -5.11 -18.22
CA ASN A 54 -16.09 -4.20 -18.99
C ASN A 54 -14.99 -3.46 -18.18
N ARG A 55 -14.72 -3.86 -16.93
CA ARG A 55 -13.57 -3.38 -16.19
C ARG A 55 -12.41 -4.34 -16.37
N THR A 56 -11.21 -3.82 -16.64
CA THR A 56 -9.98 -4.59 -16.53
C THR A 56 -9.73 -4.89 -15.05
N ASP A 57 -9.87 -6.15 -14.65
CA ASP A 57 -9.87 -6.62 -13.27
C ASP A 57 -9.01 -7.88 -13.07
N LEU A 58 -8.31 -8.31 -14.13
CA LEU A 58 -7.36 -9.42 -14.09
C LEU A 58 -5.96 -8.96 -14.51
N MET A 59 -4.96 -9.39 -13.75
CA MET A 59 -3.54 -9.25 -14.07
C MET A 59 -2.88 -10.62 -14.01
N LEU A 60 -2.07 -10.95 -15.03
CA LEU A 60 -1.18 -12.10 -15.05
C LEU A 60 0.27 -11.62 -15.23
N ALA A 61 1.14 -12.03 -14.31
CA ALA A 61 2.58 -11.90 -14.46
C ALA A 61 3.18 -13.28 -14.66
N GLU A 62 3.94 -13.45 -15.74
CA GLU A 62 4.77 -14.61 -16.00
C GLU A 62 6.22 -14.27 -15.70
N LEU A 63 6.88 -15.15 -14.96
CA LEU A 63 8.24 -14.98 -14.49
C LEU A 63 9.14 -16.08 -15.04
N SER A 64 10.32 -15.68 -15.55
CA SER A 64 11.27 -16.60 -16.17
C SER A 64 11.73 -17.73 -15.24
N PRO A 65 12.18 -18.87 -15.80
CA PRO A 65 12.79 -19.94 -15.02
C PRO A 65 13.92 -19.45 -14.10
N GLY A 66 13.99 -20.01 -12.88
CA GLY A 66 14.99 -19.65 -11.88
C GLY A 66 14.63 -18.39 -11.05
N THR A 67 13.43 -17.83 -11.19
CA THR A 67 12.99 -16.70 -10.40
C THR A 67 12.83 -17.06 -8.92
N SER A 68 13.49 -16.31 -8.04
CA SER A 68 13.26 -16.36 -6.59
C SER A 68 12.07 -15.47 -6.22
N ILE A 69 11.22 -15.95 -5.30
CA ILE A 69 10.05 -15.19 -4.84
C ILE A 69 10.06 -15.13 -3.31
N ALA A 70 9.95 -13.91 -2.78
CA ALA A 70 9.72 -13.64 -1.37
C ALA A 70 8.33 -13.02 -1.18
N GLY A 71 7.74 -13.24 -0.01
CA GLY A 71 6.41 -12.72 0.27
C GLY A 71 6.24 -12.32 1.73
N VAL A 72 5.42 -11.29 1.93
CA VAL A 72 4.90 -10.91 3.25
C VAL A 72 3.40 -10.71 3.13
N PHE A 73 2.67 -11.09 4.19
CA PHE A 73 1.23 -11.30 4.16
C PHE A 73 0.56 -10.72 5.39
N THR A 74 -0.73 -10.40 5.29
CA THR A 74 -1.54 -9.97 6.42
C THR A 74 -1.46 -10.95 7.61
N ARG A 75 -1.46 -10.40 8.81
CA ARG A 75 -1.55 -11.16 10.06
C ARG A 75 -2.99 -11.32 10.56
N SER A 76 -3.96 -10.86 9.79
CA SER A 76 -5.38 -11.05 10.12
C SER A 76 -5.67 -12.51 10.46
N SER A 77 -6.48 -12.76 11.48
CA SER A 77 -6.97 -14.11 11.81
C SER A 77 -7.97 -14.62 10.79
N THR A 78 -8.56 -13.74 9.96
CA THR A 78 -9.53 -14.04 8.91
C THR A 78 -8.95 -13.95 7.50
N ARG A 79 -7.70 -14.42 7.32
CA ARG A 79 -6.98 -14.39 6.03
C ARG A 79 -7.77 -15.06 4.91
N SER A 80 -7.70 -14.47 3.71
CA SER A 80 -8.31 -15.02 2.50
C SER A 80 -7.67 -16.35 2.08
N ALA A 81 -8.39 -17.15 1.30
CA ALA A 81 -7.87 -18.39 0.77
C ALA A 81 -6.62 -18.18 -0.11
N SER A 82 -6.58 -17.09 -0.88
CA SER A 82 -5.40 -16.73 -1.68
C SER A 82 -4.16 -16.44 -0.83
N VAL A 83 -4.32 -15.76 0.32
CA VAL A 83 -3.19 -15.52 1.25
C VAL A 83 -2.66 -16.82 1.83
N LEU A 84 -3.54 -17.72 2.27
CA LEU A 84 -3.14 -19.02 2.84
C LEU A 84 -2.39 -19.86 1.79
N ASP A 85 -2.88 -19.94 0.57
CA ASP A 85 -2.22 -20.63 -0.55
C ASP A 85 -0.83 -20.04 -0.85
N CYS A 86 -0.72 -18.70 -0.93
CA CYS A 86 0.58 -18.06 -1.12
C CYS A 86 1.56 -18.33 0.02
N GLN A 87 1.09 -18.36 1.27
CA GLN A 87 1.93 -18.68 2.44
C GLN A 87 2.47 -20.10 2.41
N GLU A 88 1.71 -21.07 1.92
CA GLU A 88 2.14 -22.45 1.74
C GLU A 88 3.18 -22.59 0.63
N LYS A 89 3.09 -21.80 -0.42
CA LYS A 89 3.94 -21.86 -1.62
C LYS A 89 5.24 -21.02 -1.51
N ILE A 90 5.27 -20.02 -0.60
CA ILE A 90 6.45 -19.17 -0.43
C ILE A 90 7.61 -19.96 0.17
N GLY A 91 8.79 -19.81 -0.40
CA GLY A 91 10.04 -20.39 0.08
C GLY A 91 10.68 -21.33 -0.91
N GLY A 92 11.94 -21.68 -0.62
CA GLY A 92 12.73 -22.56 -1.47
C GLY A 92 13.20 -21.92 -2.79
N ASP A 93 14.33 -22.42 -3.29
CA ASP A 93 14.81 -22.08 -4.63
C ASP A 93 14.17 -23.03 -5.66
N SER A 94 13.94 -22.53 -6.85
CA SER A 94 13.36 -23.30 -7.96
C SER A 94 14.03 -22.91 -9.27
N THR A 95 14.26 -23.91 -10.12
CA THR A 95 14.72 -23.70 -11.49
C THR A 95 13.56 -23.50 -12.47
N ALA A 96 12.31 -23.77 -12.05
CA ALA A 96 11.12 -23.55 -12.87
C ALA A 96 10.76 -22.07 -12.97
N GLY A 97 9.92 -21.76 -13.95
CA GLY A 97 9.23 -20.46 -14.02
C GLY A 97 8.21 -20.30 -12.88
N ALA A 98 7.60 -19.13 -12.82
CA ALA A 98 6.51 -18.86 -11.87
C ALA A 98 5.47 -17.94 -12.51
N ALA A 99 4.31 -17.85 -11.87
CA ALA A 99 3.25 -16.92 -12.26
C ALA A 99 2.59 -16.25 -11.04
N ILE A 100 2.12 -15.03 -11.25
CA ILE A 100 1.26 -14.33 -10.30
C ILE A 100 -0.03 -13.99 -11.04
N ILE A 101 -1.16 -14.49 -10.56
CA ILE A 101 -2.49 -14.15 -11.06
C ILE A 101 -3.24 -13.33 -10.03
N VAL A 102 -3.82 -12.21 -10.44
CA VAL A 102 -4.52 -11.28 -9.55
C VAL A 102 -5.89 -10.99 -10.10
N ASN A 103 -6.89 -11.00 -9.23
CA ASN A 103 -8.20 -10.44 -9.51
C ASN A 103 -8.54 -9.30 -8.57
N SER A 104 -9.19 -8.26 -9.10
CA SER A 104 -9.84 -7.21 -8.32
C SER A 104 -11.36 -7.35 -8.35
N GLY A 105 -12.05 -6.78 -7.33
CA GLY A 105 -13.49 -6.80 -7.19
C GLY A 105 -14.06 -7.84 -6.21
N ASN A 106 -13.34 -8.92 -5.94
CA ASN A 106 -13.70 -9.94 -4.96
C ASN A 106 -12.44 -10.40 -4.20
N ALA A 107 -12.48 -10.40 -2.87
CA ALA A 107 -11.34 -10.70 -2.00
C ALA A 107 -11.10 -12.20 -1.78
N ASN A 108 -12.05 -13.06 -2.17
CA ASN A 108 -12.04 -14.49 -1.83
C ASN A 108 -11.79 -14.76 -0.34
N ALA A 109 -12.34 -13.92 0.52
CA ALA A 109 -12.19 -13.97 1.96
C ALA A 109 -13.53 -14.31 2.63
N PHE A 110 -13.47 -15.07 3.71
CA PHE A 110 -14.64 -15.57 4.43
C PHE A 110 -15.58 -16.40 3.54
N THR A 111 -14.99 -17.26 2.69
CA THR A 111 -15.66 -18.09 1.70
C THR A 111 -15.53 -19.60 1.99
N GLY A 112 -14.95 -19.96 3.14
CA GLY A 112 -14.77 -21.35 3.58
C GLY A 112 -14.05 -22.23 2.54
N SER A 113 -14.46 -23.49 2.41
CA SER A 113 -13.85 -24.44 1.46
C SER A 113 -14.05 -24.06 -0.01
N ASP A 114 -15.09 -23.27 -0.32
CA ASP A 114 -15.33 -22.79 -1.69
C ASP A 114 -14.21 -21.85 -2.16
N GLY A 115 -13.71 -21.01 -1.26
CA GLY A 115 -12.60 -20.13 -1.53
C GLY A 115 -11.32 -20.89 -1.85
N GLN A 116 -11.04 -21.97 -1.13
CA GLN A 116 -9.92 -22.87 -1.41
C GLN A 116 -10.05 -23.58 -2.76
N ARG A 117 -11.25 -24.13 -3.06
CA ARG A 117 -11.51 -24.73 -4.36
C ARG A 117 -11.32 -23.75 -5.52
N ALA A 118 -11.75 -22.50 -5.35
CA ALA A 118 -11.55 -21.46 -6.34
C ALA A 118 -10.06 -21.17 -6.58
N VAL A 119 -9.26 -21.07 -5.52
CA VAL A 119 -7.81 -20.87 -5.63
C VAL A 119 -7.16 -22.03 -6.35
N SER A 120 -7.42 -23.29 -5.93
CA SER A 120 -6.85 -24.48 -6.58
C SER A 120 -7.24 -24.58 -8.05
N ALA A 121 -8.49 -24.26 -8.41
CA ALA A 121 -8.94 -24.26 -9.79
C ALA A 121 -8.20 -23.21 -10.64
N ILE A 122 -7.99 -22.02 -10.09
CA ILE A 122 -7.28 -20.93 -10.77
C ILE A 122 -5.78 -21.30 -10.91
N THR A 123 -5.12 -21.70 -9.82
CA THR A 123 -3.67 -21.98 -9.84
C THR A 123 -3.33 -23.19 -10.71
N GLY A 124 -4.13 -24.25 -10.68
CA GLY A 124 -3.96 -25.41 -11.54
C GLY A 124 -4.07 -25.04 -13.02
N LEU A 125 -5.13 -24.33 -13.42
CA LEU A 125 -5.30 -23.94 -14.83
C LEU A 125 -4.26 -22.90 -15.31
N VAL A 126 -3.77 -22.01 -14.44
CA VAL A 126 -2.64 -21.12 -14.79
C VAL A 126 -1.36 -21.93 -14.97
N ALA A 127 -1.12 -22.93 -14.10
CA ALA A 127 0.03 -23.83 -14.19
C ALA A 127 0.05 -24.58 -15.53
N ASP A 128 -1.06 -25.21 -15.90
CA ASP A 128 -1.23 -25.88 -17.18
C ASP A 128 -1.07 -24.92 -18.38
N THR A 129 -1.64 -23.71 -18.24
CA THR A 129 -1.61 -22.71 -19.32
C THR A 129 -0.19 -22.23 -19.61
N LEU A 130 0.64 -22.03 -18.57
CA LEU A 130 1.99 -21.46 -18.68
C LEU A 130 3.10 -22.51 -18.65
N ASP A 131 2.76 -23.79 -18.47
CA ASP A 131 3.72 -24.89 -18.29
C ASP A 131 4.70 -24.63 -17.12
N VAL A 132 4.13 -24.30 -15.96
CA VAL A 132 4.87 -24.09 -14.70
C VAL A 132 4.27 -24.97 -13.59
N PRO A 133 5.04 -25.39 -12.59
CA PRO A 133 4.48 -26.13 -11.46
C PRO A 133 3.40 -25.31 -10.74
N GLU A 134 2.30 -25.95 -10.30
CA GLU A 134 1.24 -25.26 -9.55
C GLU A 134 1.77 -24.61 -8.25
N SER A 135 2.76 -25.25 -7.60
CA SER A 135 3.46 -24.68 -6.45
C SER A 135 4.21 -23.37 -6.74
N ARG A 136 4.32 -23.00 -8.01
CA ARG A 136 4.95 -21.76 -8.48
C ARG A 136 3.94 -20.74 -9.01
N VAL A 137 2.65 -21.01 -8.84
CA VAL A 137 1.56 -20.08 -9.19
C VAL A 137 1.01 -19.46 -7.91
N PHE A 138 1.09 -18.14 -7.81
CA PHE A 138 0.63 -17.33 -6.68
C PHE A 138 -0.65 -16.60 -7.06
N SER A 139 -1.75 -16.89 -6.35
CA SER A 139 -3.04 -16.24 -6.58
C SER A 139 -3.27 -15.13 -5.56
N CYS A 140 -3.64 -13.95 -6.00
CA CYS A 140 -3.98 -12.81 -5.13
C CYS A 140 -5.35 -12.25 -5.50
N SER A 141 -6.16 -11.94 -4.48
CA SER A 141 -7.53 -11.46 -4.66
C SER A 141 -7.78 -10.24 -3.77
N THR A 142 -8.53 -9.26 -4.29
CA THR A 142 -8.88 -8.04 -3.54
C THR A 142 -10.26 -7.54 -3.92
N GLY A 143 -11.01 -6.96 -2.97
CA GLY A 143 -12.35 -6.42 -3.19
C GLY A 143 -13.33 -6.84 -2.10
N VAL A 144 -14.56 -7.18 -2.47
CA VAL A 144 -15.62 -7.51 -1.52
C VAL A 144 -15.33 -8.81 -0.78
N ILE A 145 -15.60 -8.79 0.53
CA ILE A 145 -15.47 -9.91 1.47
C ILE A 145 -16.82 -10.60 1.63
N GLY A 146 -16.81 -11.94 1.76
CA GLY A 146 -18.00 -12.75 2.07
C GLY A 146 -18.85 -13.12 0.86
N GLU A 147 -18.37 -12.89 -0.36
CA GLU A 147 -19.00 -13.32 -1.60
C GLU A 147 -18.15 -14.43 -2.26
N PRO A 148 -18.75 -15.53 -2.76
CA PRO A 148 -18.03 -16.55 -3.51
C PRO A 148 -17.31 -15.94 -4.72
N LEU A 149 -16.05 -16.35 -4.95
CA LEU A 149 -15.29 -15.91 -6.11
C LEU A 149 -15.80 -16.61 -7.38
N PRO A 150 -16.28 -15.87 -8.39
CA PRO A 150 -16.70 -16.45 -9.66
C PRO A 150 -15.47 -16.85 -10.51
N TYR A 151 -14.74 -17.87 -10.07
CA TYR A 151 -13.43 -18.25 -10.63
C TYR A 151 -13.52 -18.66 -12.12
N ASP A 152 -14.66 -19.14 -12.59
CA ASP A 152 -14.88 -19.45 -14.02
C ASP A 152 -14.68 -18.20 -14.91
N ARG A 153 -15.02 -17.02 -14.41
CA ARG A 153 -14.78 -15.76 -15.11
C ARG A 153 -13.27 -15.45 -15.27
N ILE A 154 -12.47 -15.89 -14.33
CA ILE A 154 -11.00 -15.73 -14.36
C ILE A 154 -10.42 -16.78 -15.31
N THR A 155 -10.77 -18.04 -15.10
CA THR A 155 -10.18 -19.17 -15.85
C THR A 155 -10.54 -19.13 -17.34
N SER A 156 -11.73 -18.66 -17.69
CA SER A 156 -12.13 -18.45 -19.11
C SER A 156 -11.29 -17.39 -19.86
N ARG A 157 -10.54 -16.56 -19.15
CA ARG A 157 -9.66 -15.53 -19.74
C ARG A 157 -8.19 -15.93 -19.85
N LEU A 158 -7.80 -17.11 -19.38
CA LEU A 158 -6.39 -17.51 -19.36
C LEU A 158 -5.75 -17.58 -20.76
N THR A 159 -6.48 -18.03 -21.76
CA THR A 159 -6.00 -18.03 -23.16
C THR A 159 -5.72 -16.62 -23.68
N GLU A 160 -6.64 -15.68 -23.38
CA GLU A 160 -6.48 -14.26 -23.72
C GLU A 160 -5.28 -13.65 -22.98
N LEU A 161 -5.18 -13.88 -21.66
CA LEU A 161 -4.07 -13.41 -20.84
C LEU A 161 -2.72 -13.94 -21.33
N LYS A 162 -2.62 -15.26 -21.64
CA LYS A 162 -1.40 -15.84 -22.19
C LYS A 162 -0.99 -15.20 -23.51
N ALA A 163 -1.94 -14.99 -24.41
CA ALA A 163 -1.68 -14.35 -25.71
C ALA A 163 -1.27 -12.88 -25.56
N GLY A 164 -1.76 -12.20 -24.51
CA GLY A 164 -1.46 -10.80 -24.20
C GLY A 164 -0.15 -10.56 -23.43
N LEU A 165 0.56 -11.62 -23.00
CA LEU A 165 1.80 -11.48 -22.23
C LEU A 165 2.87 -10.75 -23.03
N ALA A 166 3.31 -9.60 -22.52
CA ALA A 166 4.32 -8.75 -23.12
C ALA A 166 5.28 -8.17 -22.07
N VAL A 167 6.45 -7.77 -22.51
CA VAL A 167 7.40 -7.03 -21.68
C VAL A 167 6.89 -5.61 -21.44
N GLY A 168 7.02 -5.11 -20.21
CA GLY A 168 6.44 -3.81 -19.82
C GLY A 168 4.97 -3.94 -19.38
N GLY A 169 4.13 -2.93 -19.64
CA GLY A 169 2.71 -2.96 -19.28
C GLY A 169 2.42 -2.73 -17.80
N PHE A 170 3.35 -2.17 -17.04
CA PHE A 170 3.21 -1.92 -15.60
C PHE A 170 2.01 -1.02 -15.25
N GLU A 171 1.74 0.00 -16.04
CA GLU A 171 0.58 0.87 -15.80
C GLU A 171 -0.74 0.13 -15.97
N SER A 172 -0.89 -0.68 -17.03
CA SER A 172 -2.08 -1.50 -17.24
C SER A 172 -2.26 -2.51 -16.12
N ALA A 173 -1.18 -3.13 -15.66
CA ALA A 173 -1.18 -4.04 -14.51
C ALA A 173 -1.59 -3.33 -13.22
N ALA A 174 -1.04 -2.13 -12.96
CA ALA A 174 -1.41 -1.33 -11.80
C ALA A 174 -2.91 -0.95 -11.83
N ARG A 175 -3.45 -0.60 -12.99
CA ARG A 175 -4.89 -0.30 -13.16
C ARG A 175 -5.78 -1.52 -12.94
N ALA A 176 -5.35 -2.70 -13.38
CA ALA A 176 -6.13 -3.94 -13.26
C ALA A 176 -6.33 -4.39 -11.80
N ILE A 177 -5.38 -4.06 -10.92
CA ILE A 177 -5.45 -4.45 -9.50
C ILE A 177 -6.16 -3.42 -8.61
N MET A 178 -6.49 -2.24 -9.11
CA MET A 178 -7.20 -1.18 -8.37
C MET A 178 -8.59 -1.64 -7.90
N THR A 179 -9.06 -1.04 -6.79
CA THR A 179 -10.45 -1.18 -6.30
C THR A 179 -11.10 0.20 -6.14
N THR A 180 -10.95 0.84 -5.00
CA THR A 180 -11.38 2.23 -4.72
C THR A 180 -10.30 3.25 -5.04
N ASP A 181 -9.14 2.79 -5.48
CA ASP A 181 -8.02 3.64 -5.89
C ASP A 181 -8.42 4.65 -6.96
N THR A 182 -7.95 5.89 -6.85
CA THR A 182 -8.25 6.97 -7.81
C THR A 182 -7.17 7.11 -8.88
N PHE A 183 -5.97 6.57 -8.65
CA PHE A 183 -4.87 6.53 -9.62
C PHE A 183 -4.03 5.26 -9.49
N PRO A 184 -3.43 4.78 -10.59
CA PRO A 184 -2.52 3.63 -10.56
C PRO A 184 -1.21 4.00 -9.88
N LYS A 185 -0.69 3.08 -9.04
CA LYS A 185 0.52 3.30 -8.26
C LYS A 185 1.67 2.51 -8.82
N GLY A 186 2.79 3.19 -9.08
CA GLY A 186 4.00 2.58 -9.62
C GLY A 186 5.26 3.25 -9.11
N ALA A 187 6.35 2.49 -8.99
CA ALA A 187 7.66 3.00 -8.64
C ALA A 187 8.76 2.24 -9.40
N PHE A 188 9.85 2.94 -9.71
CA PHE A 188 10.96 2.38 -10.49
C PHE A 188 12.30 2.93 -10.04
N ARG A 189 13.31 2.04 -10.04
CA ARG A 189 14.73 2.41 -9.89
C ARG A 189 15.57 1.57 -10.83
N GLU A 190 16.54 2.21 -11.46
CA GLU A 190 17.64 1.56 -12.15
C GLU A 190 18.95 1.97 -11.44
N ILE A 191 19.75 0.98 -11.08
CA ILE A 191 21.01 1.16 -10.35
C ILE A 191 22.14 0.36 -11.03
N LEU A 192 23.36 0.62 -10.63
CA LEU A 192 24.51 -0.17 -11.03
C LEU A 192 24.95 -1.07 -9.86
N VAL A 193 24.97 -2.37 -10.08
CA VAL A 193 25.53 -3.39 -9.16
C VAL A 193 26.65 -4.10 -9.88
N ALA A 194 27.86 -4.04 -9.33
CA ALA A 194 29.07 -4.58 -9.97
C ALA A 194 29.23 -4.15 -11.45
N GLY A 195 28.92 -2.87 -11.75
CA GLY A 195 29.03 -2.28 -13.09
C GLY A 195 27.91 -2.67 -14.07
N LYS A 196 26.94 -3.48 -13.67
CA LYS A 196 25.79 -3.86 -14.50
C LYS A 196 24.51 -3.16 -14.05
N ARG A 197 23.65 -2.81 -15.03
CA ARG A 197 22.33 -2.22 -14.75
C ARG A 197 21.39 -3.26 -14.19
N VAL A 198 20.84 -2.95 -13.01
CA VAL A 198 19.82 -3.70 -12.31
C VAL A 198 18.59 -2.84 -12.17
N ARG A 199 17.43 -3.40 -12.47
CA ARG A 199 16.14 -2.72 -12.41
C ARG A 199 15.28 -3.26 -11.30
N ILE A 200 14.59 -2.35 -10.61
CA ILE A 200 13.58 -2.66 -9.61
C ILE A 200 12.34 -1.88 -9.99
N ALA A 201 11.25 -2.58 -10.25
CA ALA A 201 9.95 -1.99 -10.59
C ALA A 201 8.89 -2.53 -9.65
N GLY A 202 7.97 -1.68 -9.22
CA GLY A 202 6.87 -2.09 -8.37
C GLY A 202 5.57 -1.43 -8.76
N ILE A 203 4.47 -2.14 -8.51
CA ILE A 203 3.11 -1.62 -8.57
C ILE A 203 2.38 -1.95 -7.27
N ALA A 204 1.44 -1.10 -6.88
CA ALA A 204 0.61 -1.34 -5.70
C ALA A 204 -0.82 -0.85 -5.91
N LYS A 205 -1.73 -1.35 -5.06
CA LYS A 205 -3.08 -0.85 -4.89
C LYS A 205 -3.40 -0.71 -3.40
N GLY A 206 -4.25 0.23 -3.08
CA GLY A 206 -4.79 0.49 -1.76
C GLY A 206 -5.17 1.96 -1.61
N SER A 207 -6.30 2.22 -0.95
CA SER A 207 -6.81 3.55 -0.65
C SER A 207 -7.68 3.56 0.62
N GLY A 208 -8.35 2.47 0.95
CA GLY A 208 -9.07 2.24 2.21
C GLY A 208 -8.76 0.88 2.80
N MET A 209 -9.14 0.65 4.08
CA MET A 209 -8.80 -0.51 4.90
C MET A 209 -7.28 -0.66 5.00
N VAL A 210 -6.57 0.43 5.33
CA VAL A 210 -5.10 0.50 5.39
C VAL A 210 -4.63 0.76 6.80
N ALA A 211 -4.07 -0.26 7.44
CA ALA A 211 -3.42 -0.17 8.75
C ALA A 211 -2.19 -1.08 8.84
N PRO A 212 -1.18 -0.74 9.66
CA PRO A 212 0.01 -1.56 9.84
C PRO A 212 -0.30 -2.93 10.44
N ASP A 213 0.55 -3.83 10.17
CA ASP A 213 0.66 -5.25 10.45
C ASP A 213 0.54 -6.10 9.18
N MET A 214 1.24 -5.61 8.15
CA MET A 214 1.03 -5.90 6.75
C MET A 214 -0.31 -5.33 6.28
N ALA A 215 -0.29 -4.01 6.00
CA ALA A 215 -1.42 -3.17 5.64
C ALA A 215 -2.18 -3.65 4.41
N THR A 216 -3.43 -3.23 4.29
CA THR A 216 -4.37 -3.53 3.21
C THR A 216 -3.89 -3.05 1.87
N MET A 217 -3.11 -3.87 1.22
CA MET A 217 -2.64 -3.60 -0.13
C MET A 217 -2.30 -4.89 -0.86
N LEU A 218 -2.32 -4.81 -2.15
CA LEU A 218 -1.54 -5.70 -2.99
C LEU A 218 -0.35 -4.92 -3.54
N ALA A 219 0.85 -5.45 -3.37
CA ALA A 219 2.04 -4.89 -3.98
C ALA A 219 2.86 -5.99 -4.65
N PHE A 220 3.31 -5.71 -5.86
CA PHE A 220 4.12 -6.62 -6.64
C PHE A 220 5.38 -5.88 -7.06
N ILE A 221 6.53 -6.39 -6.62
CA ILE A 221 7.83 -5.80 -6.90
C ILE A 221 8.66 -6.82 -7.68
N PHE A 222 9.28 -6.36 -8.75
CA PHE A 222 10.06 -7.20 -9.67
C PHE A 222 11.46 -6.62 -9.82
N THR A 223 12.46 -7.50 -9.87
CA THR A 223 13.83 -7.13 -10.21
C THR A 223 14.46 -8.15 -11.13
N ASP A 224 15.36 -7.71 -12.00
CA ASP A 224 16.16 -8.60 -12.83
C ASP A 224 17.48 -9.04 -12.16
N ALA A 225 17.74 -8.60 -10.92
CA ALA A 225 18.86 -9.09 -10.11
C ALA A 225 18.76 -10.59 -9.81
N ARG A 226 19.90 -11.25 -9.70
CA ARG A 226 19.97 -12.60 -9.14
C ARG A 226 20.10 -12.50 -7.62
N ILE A 227 19.13 -13.06 -6.90
CA ILE A 227 19.13 -13.06 -5.43
C ILE A 227 18.57 -14.42 -4.99
N ARG A 228 19.26 -15.11 -4.09
CA ARG A 228 18.73 -16.35 -3.50
C ARG A 228 17.48 -16.08 -2.70
N GLN A 229 16.54 -17.03 -2.69
CA GLN A 229 15.21 -16.85 -2.06
C GLN A 229 15.32 -16.44 -0.57
N SER A 230 16.19 -17.07 0.21
CA SER A 230 16.38 -16.73 1.63
C SER A 230 16.87 -15.29 1.85
N ALA A 231 17.84 -14.83 1.03
CA ALA A 231 18.34 -13.47 1.08
C ALA A 231 17.27 -12.46 0.61
N LEU A 232 16.49 -12.82 -0.41
CA LEU A 232 15.38 -11.99 -0.90
C LEU A 232 14.31 -11.81 0.17
N GLN A 233 13.96 -12.91 0.88
CA GLN A 233 13.00 -12.88 1.99
C GLN A 233 13.52 -12.04 3.16
N GLU A 234 14.78 -12.17 3.51
CA GLU A 234 15.40 -11.36 4.57
C GLU A 234 15.38 -9.87 4.20
N MET A 235 15.78 -9.52 2.97
CA MET A 235 15.74 -8.14 2.47
C MET A 235 14.35 -7.54 2.54
N LEU A 236 13.33 -8.31 2.15
CA LEU A 236 11.93 -7.88 2.21
C LEU A 236 11.49 -7.69 3.66
N SER A 237 11.76 -8.65 4.53
CA SER A 237 11.34 -8.63 5.95
C SER A 237 11.96 -7.46 6.72
N GLN A 238 13.21 -7.08 6.42
CA GLN A 238 13.88 -5.94 7.04
C GLN A 238 13.29 -4.60 6.60
N ARG A 239 12.71 -4.51 5.40
CA ARG A 239 12.25 -3.25 4.79
C ARG A 239 10.76 -3.01 4.89
N ILE A 240 9.98 -4.01 5.25
CA ILE A 240 8.54 -3.84 5.40
C ILE A 240 8.19 -2.91 6.57
N GLY A 241 8.97 -2.98 7.66
CA GLY A 241 8.79 -2.16 8.87
C GLY A 241 8.78 -0.66 8.57
N PRO A 242 9.87 -0.09 8.02
CA PRO A 242 9.97 1.34 7.76
C PRO A 242 9.24 1.82 6.50
N THR A 243 8.50 0.96 5.79
CA THR A 243 7.78 1.30 4.56
C THR A 243 6.28 1.02 4.71
N PHE A 244 5.79 -0.08 4.16
CA PHE A 244 4.36 -0.40 4.17
C PHE A 244 3.77 -0.59 5.57
N ASN A 245 4.55 -1.02 6.56
CA ASN A 245 4.08 -1.05 7.93
C ASN A 245 4.14 0.33 8.64
N SER A 246 4.65 1.36 8.01
CA SER A 246 4.71 2.74 8.55
C SER A 246 3.68 3.67 7.92
N ILE A 247 2.58 3.11 7.35
CA ILE A 247 1.48 3.91 6.80
C ILE A 247 0.15 3.50 7.43
N THR A 248 -0.80 4.42 7.50
CA THR A 248 -2.18 4.13 7.89
C THR A 248 -3.16 5.11 7.24
N VAL A 249 -4.35 4.63 6.88
CA VAL A 249 -5.45 5.47 6.38
C VAL A 249 -6.60 5.50 7.39
N ASP A 250 -7.10 4.36 7.80
CA ASP A 250 -8.32 4.22 8.60
C ASP A 250 -8.21 3.26 9.79
N SER A 251 -7.01 2.78 10.08
CA SER A 251 -6.72 1.83 11.16
C SER A 251 -7.29 0.41 10.98
N ASP A 252 -7.86 0.09 9.82
CA ASP A 252 -8.44 -1.22 9.57
C ASP A 252 -7.49 -2.13 8.79
N THR A 253 -7.29 -3.37 9.27
CA THR A 253 -6.42 -4.38 8.64
C THR A 253 -7.24 -5.31 7.75
N SER A 254 -6.76 -5.58 6.53
CA SER A 254 -7.46 -6.43 5.57
C SER A 254 -7.19 -7.93 5.77
N THR A 255 -8.04 -8.70 5.11
CA THR A 255 -7.93 -10.15 4.99
C THR A 255 -7.02 -10.62 3.87
N SER A 256 -6.56 -9.71 2.98
CA SER A 256 -6.00 -10.09 1.68
C SER A 256 -4.62 -9.51 1.38
N ASP A 257 -4.02 -8.77 2.34
CA ASP A 257 -2.75 -8.08 2.11
C ASP A 257 -1.64 -9.03 1.71
N THR A 258 -1.02 -8.69 0.59
CA THR A 258 0.05 -9.49 0.01
C THR A 258 1.05 -8.56 -0.67
N LEU A 259 2.33 -8.68 -0.29
CA LEU A 259 3.44 -8.14 -1.05
C LEU A 259 4.30 -9.30 -1.54
N LEU A 260 4.44 -9.42 -2.85
CA LEU A 260 5.36 -10.38 -3.49
C LEU A 260 6.53 -9.63 -4.12
N LEU A 261 7.74 -10.08 -3.84
CA LEU A 261 8.98 -9.61 -4.44
C LEU A 261 9.61 -10.74 -5.26
N ALA A 262 9.74 -10.55 -6.56
CA ALA A 262 10.30 -11.51 -7.49
C ALA A 262 11.63 -11.04 -8.06
N ALA A 263 12.67 -11.88 -7.96
CA ALA A 263 14.00 -11.67 -8.51
C ALA A 263 14.29 -12.69 -9.62
N THR A 264 14.27 -12.23 -10.88
CA THR A 264 14.35 -13.13 -12.05
C THR A 264 15.76 -13.59 -12.39
N GLY A 265 16.80 -12.91 -11.89
CA GLY A 265 18.19 -13.25 -12.15
C GLY A 265 18.68 -12.90 -13.57
N GLN A 266 17.83 -12.34 -14.42
CA GLN A 266 18.09 -12.18 -15.86
C GLN A 266 19.12 -11.10 -16.20
N CYS A 267 19.53 -10.24 -15.27
CA CYS A 267 20.67 -9.35 -15.47
C CYS A 267 22.03 -10.08 -15.25
N GLY A 268 22.00 -11.29 -14.69
CA GLY A 268 23.19 -12.11 -14.40
C GLY A 268 24.09 -11.58 -13.27
N THR A 269 23.60 -10.60 -12.48
CA THR A 269 24.38 -10.00 -11.38
C THR A 269 23.74 -10.39 -10.05
N ASP A 270 24.58 -10.87 -9.13
CA ASP A 270 24.17 -11.18 -7.77
C ASP A 270 24.11 -9.89 -6.94
N ALA A 271 22.95 -9.61 -6.38
CA ALA A 271 22.71 -8.46 -5.52
C ALA A 271 22.39 -8.87 -4.06
N SER A 272 22.59 -10.12 -3.69
CA SER A 272 22.18 -10.68 -2.40
C SER A 272 22.75 -9.93 -1.18
N THR A 273 23.88 -9.27 -1.32
CA THR A 273 24.55 -8.51 -0.23
C THR A 273 24.83 -7.06 -0.62
N ASP A 274 24.31 -6.60 -1.76
CA ASP A 274 24.57 -5.26 -2.26
C ASP A 274 23.74 -4.22 -1.48
N ARG A 275 24.43 -3.24 -0.87
CA ARG A 275 23.79 -2.21 -0.05
C ARG A 275 22.99 -1.22 -0.87
N GLU A 276 23.47 -0.87 -2.07
CA GLU A 276 22.77 0.10 -2.93
C GLU A 276 21.48 -0.53 -3.51
N PHE A 277 21.52 -1.85 -3.81
CA PHE A 277 20.30 -2.59 -4.13
C PHE A 277 19.30 -2.53 -2.97
N GLY A 278 19.77 -2.78 -1.74
CA GLY A 278 18.93 -2.71 -0.55
C GLY A 278 18.27 -1.34 -0.35
N LYS A 279 19.01 -0.24 -0.58
CA LYS A 279 18.48 1.13 -0.50
C LYS A 279 17.48 1.41 -1.63
N ALA A 280 17.78 0.97 -2.85
CA ALA A 280 16.90 1.16 -4.00
C ALA A 280 15.58 0.39 -3.83
N LEU A 281 15.62 -0.84 -3.30
CA LEU A 281 14.44 -1.60 -2.94
C LEU A 281 13.61 -0.88 -1.88
N GLN A 282 14.24 -0.40 -0.82
CA GLN A 282 13.55 0.37 0.23
C GLN A 282 12.90 1.64 -0.33
N TYR A 283 13.57 2.32 -1.24
CA TYR A 283 13.00 3.49 -1.93
C TYR A 283 11.74 3.14 -2.71
N VAL A 284 11.78 2.08 -3.54
CA VAL A 284 10.60 1.61 -4.31
C VAL A 284 9.44 1.25 -3.37
N MET A 285 9.74 0.55 -2.27
CA MET A 285 8.73 0.19 -1.27
C MET A 285 8.14 1.42 -0.57
N ALA A 286 8.96 2.39 -0.18
CA ALA A 286 8.52 3.61 0.48
C ALA A 286 7.68 4.50 -0.45
N ASP A 287 8.10 4.64 -1.71
CA ASP A 287 7.36 5.41 -2.72
C ASP A 287 5.96 4.82 -2.96
N LEU A 288 5.86 3.50 -3.15
CA LEU A 288 4.57 2.82 -3.29
C LEU A 288 3.69 2.98 -2.03
N ALA A 289 4.27 2.85 -0.84
CA ALA A 289 3.55 3.02 0.41
C ALA A 289 2.99 4.45 0.56
N LEU A 290 3.79 5.47 0.22
CA LEU A 290 3.34 6.87 0.22
C LEU A 290 2.24 7.13 -0.81
N GLN A 291 2.32 6.52 -1.99
CA GLN A 291 1.25 6.63 -3.00
C GLN A 291 -0.07 6.03 -2.50
N VAL A 292 -0.04 4.97 -1.68
CA VAL A 292 -1.24 4.41 -1.03
C VAL A 292 -1.86 5.42 -0.07
N VAL A 293 -1.07 6.07 0.79
CA VAL A 293 -1.57 7.09 1.73
C VAL A 293 -2.09 8.33 0.99
N ARG A 294 -1.38 8.78 -0.06
CA ARG A 294 -1.80 9.92 -0.90
C ARG A 294 -3.12 9.66 -1.62
N ASP A 295 -3.48 8.41 -1.81
CA ASP A 295 -4.76 7.98 -2.40
C ASP A 295 -5.78 7.57 -1.32
N GLY A 296 -5.52 7.84 -0.05
CA GLY A 296 -6.43 7.55 1.04
C GLY A 296 -7.85 8.04 0.72
N GLU A 297 -8.86 7.20 0.94
CA GLU A 297 -10.26 7.50 0.60
C GLU A 297 -10.71 8.84 1.18
N GLY A 298 -10.99 9.80 0.30
CA GLY A 298 -11.40 11.16 0.68
C GLY A 298 -10.29 12.06 1.24
N ALA A 299 -9.04 11.63 1.19
CA ALA A 299 -7.89 12.40 1.70
C ALA A 299 -7.66 13.70 0.91
N THR A 300 -7.29 14.75 1.62
CA THR A 300 -6.89 16.04 1.07
C THR A 300 -5.51 16.49 1.55
N LYS A 301 -4.97 15.84 2.59
CA LYS A 301 -3.66 16.14 3.17
C LYS A 301 -2.90 14.88 3.50
N LEU A 302 -1.60 14.87 3.18
CA LEU A 302 -0.64 13.90 3.67
C LEU A 302 -0.12 14.36 5.04
N ILE A 303 -0.07 13.46 6.00
CA ILE A 303 0.43 13.74 7.35
C ILE A 303 1.64 12.86 7.62
N GLU A 304 2.80 13.46 7.78
CA GLU A 304 3.98 12.79 8.31
C GLU A 304 4.04 12.96 9.83
N ILE A 305 4.18 11.87 10.56
CA ILE A 305 4.25 11.86 12.01
C ILE A 305 5.62 11.32 12.39
N ARG A 306 6.46 12.21 12.89
CA ARG A 306 7.79 11.91 13.38
C ARG A 306 7.79 11.90 14.90
N VAL A 307 8.21 10.79 15.50
CA VAL A 307 8.39 10.66 16.95
C VAL A 307 9.86 10.44 17.25
N THR A 308 10.38 11.21 18.19
CA THR A 308 11.75 11.12 18.71
C THR A 308 11.75 11.06 20.23
N GLY A 309 12.88 10.76 20.83
CA GLY A 309 13.03 10.76 22.28
C GLY A 309 12.19 9.71 23.00
N ALA A 310 11.67 8.68 22.31
CA ALA A 310 10.98 7.56 22.93
C ALA A 310 11.98 6.63 23.66
N ARG A 311 11.50 5.79 24.55
CA ARG A 311 12.31 4.77 25.22
C ARG A 311 13.07 3.90 24.20
N ASP A 312 12.38 3.43 23.18
CA ASP A 312 12.89 2.65 22.06
C ASP A 312 12.05 2.90 20.78
N ASP A 313 12.50 2.36 19.63
CA ASP A 313 11.79 2.52 18.35
C ASP A 313 10.39 1.88 18.35
N THR A 314 10.15 0.87 19.19
CA THR A 314 8.85 0.24 19.33
C THR A 314 7.84 1.20 19.97
N ASP A 315 8.24 1.88 21.04
CA ASP A 315 7.41 2.89 21.70
C ASP A 315 7.23 4.13 20.81
N ALA A 316 8.29 4.57 20.12
CA ALA A 316 8.17 5.65 19.14
C ALA A 316 7.11 5.33 18.07
N ARG A 317 7.15 4.10 17.55
CA ARG A 317 6.17 3.63 16.56
C ARG A 317 4.75 3.56 17.13
N ARG A 318 4.56 3.07 18.37
CA ARG A 318 3.24 3.05 19.04
C ARG A 318 2.64 4.43 19.13
N VAL A 319 3.45 5.42 19.53
CA VAL A 319 3.01 6.81 19.62
C VAL A 319 2.64 7.36 18.24
N ALA A 320 3.52 7.19 17.24
CA ALA A 320 3.28 7.66 15.89
C ALA A 320 1.98 7.07 15.30
N MET A 321 1.77 5.76 15.49
CA MET A 321 0.55 5.08 15.07
C MET A 321 -0.70 5.54 15.83
N ALA A 322 -0.58 5.79 17.14
CA ALA A 322 -1.70 6.29 17.93
C ALA A 322 -2.16 7.70 17.47
N ILE A 323 -1.22 8.51 17.01
CA ILE A 323 -1.50 9.82 16.41
C ILE A 323 -2.13 9.65 15.02
N GLY A 324 -1.49 8.84 14.13
CA GLY A 324 -1.95 8.60 12.76
C GLY A 324 -3.33 7.95 12.66
N ASN A 325 -3.69 7.13 13.66
CA ASN A 325 -4.99 6.46 13.76
C ASN A 325 -6.04 7.25 14.57
N SER A 326 -5.70 8.45 15.06
CA SER A 326 -6.66 9.24 15.87
C SER A 326 -7.65 9.99 14.97
N PRO A 327 -8.95 9.64 14.98
CA PRO A 327 -9.94 10.40 14.21
C PRO A 327 -9.96 11.89 14.62
N LEU A 328 -9.73 12.20 15.91
CA LEU A 328 -9.69 13.58 16.37
C LEU A 328 -8.50 14.36 15.81
N VAL A 329 -7.32 13.76 15.71
CA VAL A 329 -6.16 14.38 15.06
C VAL A 329 -6.42 14.56 13.57
N LYS A 330 -6.84 13.50 12.89
CA LYS A 330 -7.08 13.51 11.43
C LYS A 330 -8.15 14.52 11.02
N THR A 331 -9.23 14.67 11.79
CA THR A 331 -10.28 15.69 11.54
C THR A 331 -9.81 17.10 11.85
N ALA A 332 -8.91 17.30 12.83
CA ALA A 332 -8.29 18.60 13.05
C ALA A 332 -7.43 19.02 11.85
N MET A 333 -6.62 18.10 11.33
CA MET A 333 -5.81 18.37 10.12
C MET A 333 -6.69 18.69 8.91
N ALA A 334 -7.79 17.94 8.71
CA ALA A 334 -8.77 18.20 7.64
C ALA A 334 -9.38 19.61 7.75
N GLY A 335 -9.72 20.03 8.97
CA GLY A 335 -10.32 21.34 9.25
C GLY A 335 -9.33 22.49 9.30
N GLY A 336 -8.01 22.24 9.23
CA GLY A 336 -6.99 23.28 9.43
C GLY A 336 -6.96 23.80 10.86
N ASP A 337 -7.36 22.98 11.84
CA ASP A 337 -7.38 23.31 13.27
C ASP A 337 -6.05 22.85 13.91
N PRO A 338 -5.16 23.76 14.36
CA PRO A 338 -3.88 23.41 14.98
C PRO A 338 -4.04 22.90 16.41
N ASN A 339 -4.95 21.96 16.61
CA ASN A 339 -5.34 21.44 17.91
C ASN A 339 -4.31 20.40 18.44
N TRP A 340 -3.16 20.90 18.85
CA TRP A 340 -2.10 20.06 19.42
C TRP A 340 -2.52 19.31 20.70
N GLY A 341 -3.56 19.77 21.42
CA GLY A 341 -4.15 19.03 22.54
C GLY A 341 -4.66 17.65 22.14
N ARG A 342 -5.14 17.47 20.89
CA ARG A 342 -5.53 16.16 20.38
C ARG A 342 -4.31 15.25 20.12
N ILE A 343 -3.15 15.84 19.83
CA ILE A 343 -1.88 15.10 19.70
C ILE A 343 -1.45 14.61 21.08
N VAL A 344 -1.48 15.50 22.12
CA VAL A 344 -1.19 15.11 23.51
C VAL A 344 -2.09 13.95 23.97
N MET A 345 -3.39 14.04 23.71
CA MET A 345 -4.33 12.97 24.01
C MET A 345 -3.95 11.65 23.31
N ALA A 346 -3.55 11.71 22.02
CA ALA A 346 -3.17 10.53 21.26
C ALA A 346 -1.86 9.90 21.80
N VAL A 347 -0.88 10.72 22.20
CA VAL A 347 0.33 10.26 22.92
C VAL A 347 -0.07 9.53 24.21
N GLY A 348 -0.90 10.15 25.04
CA GLY A 348 -1.28 9.59 26.34
C GLY A 348 -2.02 8.26 26.28
N LYS A 349 -2.78 7.99 25.20
CA LYS A 349 -3.49 6.71 25.01
C LYS A 349 -2.66 5.63 24.28
N SER A 350 -1.45 5.95 23.84
CA SER A 350 -0.64 5.05 22.99
C SER A 350 -0.19 3.76 23.69
N GLY A 351 -0.14 3.76 25.03
CA GLY A 351 0.42 2.67 25.83
C GLY A 351 1.96 2.63 25.81
N ALA A 352 2.62 3.63 25.22
CA ALA A 352 4.07 3.83 25.31
C ALA A 352 4.42 4.65 26.56
N GLU A 353 5.69 4.57 26.96
CA GLU A 353 6.20 5.43 28.02
C GLU A 353 6.28 6.87 27.53
N ALA A 354 5.69 7.79 28.30
CA ALA A 354 5.71 9.21 28.01
C ALA A 354 5.65 10.00 29.31
N ASP A 355 6.46 11.06 29.39
CA ASP A 355 6.41 12.01 30.51
C ASP A 355 5.79 13.31 30.01
N ARG A 356 4.69 13.71 30.67
CA ARG A 356 3.97 14.95 30.32
C ARG A 356 4.84 16.21 30.47
N ASP A 357 5.84 16.19 31.35
CA ASP A 357 6.64 17.37 31.69
C ASP A 357 7.86 17.53 30.74
N THR A 358 8.17 16.51 29.90
CA THR A 358 9.22 16.55 28.88
C THR A 358 8.67 16.61 27.44
N LEU A 359 7.38 16.33 27.27
CA LEU A 359 6.75 16.25 25.95
C LEU A 359 6.84 17.58 25.19
N SER A 360 7.33 17.51 23.95
CA SER A 360 7.41 18.64 23.03
C SER A 360 6.77 18.31 21.69
N ILE A 361 6.10 19.29 21.08
CA ILE A 361 5.34 19.11 19.82
C ILE A 361 5.64 20.26 18.87
N ARG A 362 5.85 19.92 17.59
CA ARG A 362 5.98 20.88 16.49
C ARG A 362 5.01 20.54 15.35
N LEU A 363 4.57 21.57 14.66
CA LEU A 363 3.87 21.48 13.37
C LEU A 363 4.81 22.11 12.32
N GLY A 364 5.47 21.27 11.52
CA GLY A 364 6.59 21.71 10.70
C GLY A 364 7.68 22.38 11.55
N ASP A 365 8.03 23.63 11.23
CA ASP A 365 9.01 24.41 11.98
C ASP A 365 8.42 25.15 13.20
N ILE A 366 7.11 25.09 13.41
CA ILE A 366 6.42 25.81 14.47
C ILE A 366 6.42 25.00 15.77
N GLN A 367 7.11 25.50 16.82
CA GLN A 367 7.08 24.92 18.15
C GLN A 367 5.73 25.27 18.81
N VAL A 368 4.84 24.28 18.99
CA VAL A 368 3.50 24.51 19.56
C VAL A 368 3.47 24.21 21.06
N ALA A 369 4.23 23.22 21.50
CA ALA A 369 4.42 22.89 22.90
C ALA A 369 5.85 22.48 23.16
N GLU A 370 6.39 22.83 24.34
CA GLU A 370 7.72 22.46 24.80
C GLU A 370 7.74 22.17 26.29
N ASN A 371 8.44 21.12 26.72
CA ASN A 371 8.58 20.72 28.11
C ASN A 371 7.23 20.68 28.84
N GLY A 372 6.23 20.07 28.21
CA GLY A 372 4.91 19.86 28.81
C GLY A 372 3.98 21.09 28.84
N TRP A 373 4.36 22.20 28.22
CA TRP A 373 3.58 23.43 28.21
C TRP A 373 3.49 24.04 26.81
N VAL A 374 2.51 24.95 26.62
CA VAL A 374 2.43 25.73 25.38
C VAL A 374 3.71 26.56 25.20
N SER A 375 4.29 26.54 23.99
CA SER A 375 5.49 27.33 23.70
C SER A 375 5.17 28.83 23.82
N PRO A 376 6.01 29.63 24.53
CA PRO A 376 5.77 31.06 24.68
C PRO A 376 5.85 31.85 23.35
N THR A 377 6.42 31.26 22.31
CA THR A 377 6.51 31.84 20.97
C THR A 377 5.35 31.44 20.05
N TYR A 378 4.52 30.48 20.47
CA TYR A 378 3.42 29.97 19.66
C TYR A 378 2.29 31.00 19.49
N ARG A 379 1.81 31.11 18.27
CA ARG A 379 0.60 31.87 17.94
C ARG A 379 -0.32 30.98 17.10
N ASP A 380 -1.58 30.89 17.47
CA ASP A 380 -2.57 30.06 16.77
C ASP A 380 -2.63 30.35 15.27
N LYS A 381 -2.49 31.62 14.88
CA LYS A 381 -2.48 32.01 13.47
C LYS A 381 -1.39 31.29 12.66
N ASP A 382 -0.19 31.13 13.22
CA ASP A 382 0.92 30.49 12.51
C ASP A 382 0.59 29.01 12.25
N GLY A 383 -0.01 28.34 13.23
CA GLY A 383 -0.50 26.97 13.07
C GLY A 383 -1.63 26.86 12.03
N VAL A 384 -2.60 27.76 12.04
CA VAL A 384 -3.69 27.81 11.06
C VAL A 384 -3.13 28.02 9.63
N ASP A 385 -2.20 28.98 9.47
CA ASP A 385 -1.60 29.28 8.17
C ASP A 385 -0.79 28.07 7.65
N TYR A 386 -0.03 27.39 8.50
CA TYR A 386 0.72 26.17 8.16
C TYR A 386 -0.20 25.03 7.69
N LEU A 387 -1.31 24.81 8.40
CA LEU A 387 -2.26 23.74 8.08
C LEU A 387 -3.11 24.00 6.83
N GLN A 388 -2.94 25.13 6.12
CA GLN A 388 -3.52 25.31 4.76
C GLN A 388 -2.79 24.49 3.70
N GLY A 389 -1.57 24.02 3.97
CA GLY A 389 -0.82 23.12 3.08
C GLY A 389 -1.46 21.74 2.95
N ASP A 390 -1.05 21.02 1.92
CA ASP A 390 -1.46 19.64 1.61
C ASP A 390 -0.48 18.58 2.17
N GLU A 391 0.69 18.99 2.65
CA GLU A 391 1.68 18.15 3.34
C GLU A 391 1.95 18.70 4.73
N ILE A 392 1.64 17.93 5.76
CA ILE A 392 1.72 18.33 7.17
C ILE A 392 2.70 17.43 7.90
N GLU A 393 3.70 18.01 8.55
CA GLU A 393 4.58 17.30 9.46
C GLU A 393 4.15 17.57 10.91
N ILE A 394 3.95 16.49 11.67
CA ILE A 394 3.76 16.49 13.12
C ILE A 394 4.99 15.86 13.73
N HIS A 395 5.79 16.64 14.48
CA HIS A 395 6.93 16.11 15.20
C HIS A 395 6.65 16.12 16.70
N VAL A 396 6.82 14.96 17.33
CA VAL A 396 6.65 14.76 18.77
C VAL A 396 7.97 14.26 19.35
N ASP A 397 8.50 14.98 20.33
CA ASP A 397 9.64 14.55 21.12
C ASP A 397 9.15 14.17 22.52
N LEU A 398 9.36 12.91 22.91
CA LEU A 398 8.93 12.40 24.21
C LEU A 398 9.92 12.72 25.34
N GLY A 399 11.19 12.96 25.03
CA GLY A 399 12.21 13.32 26.01
C GLY A 399 12.59 12.24 27.02
N VAL A 400 12.24 10.96 26.77
CA VAL A 400 12.44 9.84 27.70
C VAL A 400 13.54 8.86 27.26
N GLY A 401 14.03 8.96 26.00
CA GLY A 401 15.04 8.05 25.48
C GLY A 401 15.60 8.47 24.11
N GLN A 402 15.96 7.48 23.28
CA GLN A 402 16.58 7.69 21.96
C GLN A 402 15.78 7.04 20.80
N GLY A 403 14.66 6.41 21.11
CA GLY A 403 13.84 5.75 20.10
C GLY A 403 13.24 6.72 19.10
N VAL A 404 13.18 6.30 17.83
CA VAL A 404 12.67 7.10 16.71
C VAL A 404 11.74 6.29 15.82
N ALA A 405 10.72 6.94 15.27
CA ALA A 405 9.87 6.37 14.24
C ALA A 405 9.24 7.45 13.37
N ASN A 406 9.02 7.11 12.10
CA ASN A 406 8.20 7.89 11.19
C ASN A 406 7.01 7.05 10.72
N VAL A 407 5.83 7.66 10.70
CA VAL A 407 4.58 7.07 10.17
C VAL A 407 3.90 8.11 9.29
N TRP A 408 3.31 7.65 8.20
CA TRP A 408 2.52 8.49 7.31
C TRP A 408 1.05 8.13 7.39
N SER A 409 0.21 9.15 7.42
CA SER A 409 -1.24 9.05 7.43
C SER A 409 -1.83 10.12 6.52
N CYS A 410 -3.14 10.18 6.42
CA CYS A 410 -3.88 11.24 5.76
C CYS A 410 -4.91 11.85 6.70
N ASP A 411 -5.47 12.97 6.34
CA ASP A 411 -6.58 13.58 7.06
C ASP A 411 -7.87 12.74 6.93
N LEU A 412 -8.88 13.06 7.74
CA LEU A 412 -10.19 12.42 7.72
C LEU A 412 -11.27 13.45 7.39
N THR A 413 -11.78 13.37 6.18
CA THR A 413 -12.80 14.29 5.63
C THR A 413 -14.16 13.63 5.53
N PRO A 414 -15.25 14.38 5.28
CA PRO A 414 -16.56 13.81 4.93
C PRO A 414 -16.52 12.90 3.69
N GLY A 415 -15.51 13.05 2.83
CA GLY A 415 -15.30 12.20 1.64
C GLY A 415 -15.14 10.74 2.01
N TYR A 416 -14.42 10.41 3.10
CA TYR A 416 -14.29 9.05 3.59
C TYR A 416 -15.64 8.39 3.89
N ILE A 417 -16.52 9.10 4.58
CA ILE A 417 -17.87 8.60 4.92
C ILE A 417 -18.70 8.40 3.64
N SER A 418 -18.64 9.35 2.70
CA SER A 418 -19.40 9.28 1.45
C SER A 418 -19.00 8.06 0.60
N ILE A 419 -17.71 7.73 0.54
CA ILE A 419 -17.20 6.58 -0.20
C ILE A 419 -17.64 5.28 0.47
N ASN A 420 -17.45 5.16 1.80
CA ASN A 420 -17.67 3.90 2.50
C ASN A 420 -19.13 3.61 2.81
N ALA A 421 -20.00 4.62 2.92
CA ALA A 421 -21.43 4.42 3.11
C ALA A 421 -22.11 3.78 1.89
N SER A 422 -21.52 3.85 0.71
CA SER A 422 -22.06 3.35 -0.56
C SER A 422 -21.27 2.20 -1.18
N TYR A 423 -20.27 1.64 -0.49
CA TYR A 423 -19.29 0.70 -1.05
C TYR A 423 -19.88 -0.58 -1.68
N ARG A 424 -21.07 -1.04 -1.21
CA ARG A 424 -21.76 -2.24 -1.74
C ARG A 424 -22.82 -1.97 -2.78
N SER A 425 -23.16 -0.71 -3.02
CA SER A 425 -24.24 -0.32 -3.95
C SER A 425 -23.77 -0.19 -5.39
#